data_a8650653bb3330ca0ec8c024a20bfbdc
#
_entry.id   a8650653bb3330ca0ec8c024a20bfbdc
#
_cell.length_a   1.000
_cell.length_b   1.000
_cell.length_c   1.000
_cell.angle_alpha   90.00
_cell.angle_beta   90.00
_cell.angle_gamma   90.00
#
_symmetry.space_group_name_H-M   'P 1'
#
loop_
_entity.id
_entity.type
_entity.pdbx_description
1 polymer ?
#
loop_
_entity_poly.entity_id
_entity_poly.type
_entity_poly.pdbx_seq_one_letter_code
_entity_poly.pdbx_strand_id
1 'polypeptide(L)'
;MTIKIWATSEDNSIEYMALTADYLEGALGVLRKSFYRQEAASVAVGIAKDDEAMDEIDDFVKTVAKEGVSLIALDKKTNAVCGVAFNKLQAKKTGDEASDFHRLSEICRRPPAKDLIKFMDKADKQTDLFALCEADCLLEIMFLSTLENYGNRGIATKLCEVSVRLAKTLRYDRENVKQDIDGKELDLEPIPEAVCALFTAPRSRRIGRRLNWTIAVTLGYEIFFTNGEPFSKFLPSDNRFTTVEYFII
;
A
#
# COMPACT_ATOMS: atom_id res chain seq x y z
N MET A 1 5.55 9.64 -24.01
CA MET A 1 5.06 10.02 -22.66
C MET A 1 6.28 10.28 -21.77
N THR A 2 6.35 11.40 -21.08
CA THR A 2 7.47 11.67 -20.17
C THR A 2 7.08 11.11 -18.80
N ILE A 3 7.72 10.00 -18.39
CA ILE A 3 7.45 9.39 -17.08
C ILE A 3 7.98 10.31 -15.99
N LYS A 4 7.16 10.62 -14.98
CA LYS A 4 7.57 11.48 -13.86
C LYS A 4 8.49 10.74 -12.92
N ILE A 5 9.78 11.10 -12.88
CA ILE A 5 10.75 10.63 -11.90
C ILE A 5 10.65 11.53 -10.67
N TRP A 6 10.36 10.93 -9.52
CA TRP A 6 10.19 11.64 -8.26
C TRP A 6 11.48 11.77 -7.45
N ALA A 7 12.35 10.79 -7.52
CA ALA A 7 13.63 10.76 -6.83
C ALA A 7 14.59 9.76 -7.48
N THR A 8 15.85 9.88 -7.12
CA THR A 8 16.89 8.88 -7.43
C THR A 8 17.64 8.56 -6.13
N SER A 9 18.12 7.32 -5.97
CA SER A 9 18.96 6.94 -4.83
C SER A 9 20.29 7.69 -4.83
N GLU A 10 20.94 7.82 -3.68
CA GLU A 10 22.23 8.53 -3.54
C GLU A 10 23.31 7.97 -4.43
N ASP A 11 23.35 6.65 -4.60
CA ASP A 11 24.28 5.93 -5.50
C ASP A 11 23.85 5.95 -6.98
N ASN A 12 22.78 6.68 -7.30
CA ASN A 12 22.19 6.79 -8.64
C ASN A 12 21.79 5.46 -9.28
N SER A 13 21.61 4.41 -8.53
CA SER A 13 21.29 3.06 -9.03
C SER A 13 19.78 2.78 -9.12
N ILE A 14 18.95 3.46 -8.31
CA ILE A 14 17.51 3.27 -8.26
C ILE A 14 16.79 4.58 -8.59
N GLU A 15 15.80 4.51 -9.48
CA GLU A 15 14.85 5.60 -9.74
C GLU A 15 13.49 5.31 -9.10
N TYR A 16 12.90 6.33 -8.50
CA TYR A 16 11.56 6.28 -7.92
C TYR A 16 10.62 7.08 -8.81
N MET A 17 9.63 6.42 -9.39
CA MET A 17 8.82 7.00 -10.46
C MET A 17 7.36 6.57 -10.36
N ALA A 18 6.48 7.25 -11.09
CA ALA A 18 5.10 6.84 -11.23
C ALA A 18 5.01 5.47 -11.90
N LEU A 19 4.08 4.63 -11.45
CA LEU A 19 3.78 3.37 -12.09
C LEU A 19 3.12 3.63 -13.46
N THR A 20 3.58 2.94 -14.49
CA THR A 20 2.96 2.93 -15.82
C THR A 20 2.62 1.51 -16.25
N ALA A 21 1.82 1.36 -17.31
CA ALA A 21 1.43 0.05 -17.83
C ALA A 21 2.64 -0.84 -18.19
N ASP A 22 3.72 -0.24 -18.70
CA ASP A 22 4.95 -0.97 -19.06
C ASP A 22 5.60 -1.68 -17.87
N TYR A 23 5.40 -1.18 -16.65
CA TYR A 23 5.98 -1.73 -15.42
C TYR A 23 4.97 -2.47 -14.53
N LEU A 24 3.68 -2.52 -14.91
CA LEU A 24 2.64 -3.12 -14.07
C LEU A 24 2.92 -4.59 -13.74
N GLU A 25 3.25 -5.40 -14.75
CA GLU A 25 3.58 -6.82 -14.54
C GLU A 25 4.83 -7.00 -13.65
N GLY A 26 5.83 -6.15 -13.82
CA GLY A 26 7.00 -6.12 -12.93
C GLY A 26 6.63 -5.77 -11.49
N ALA A 27 5.73 -4.82 -11.30
CA ALA A 27 5.23 -4.39 -10.00
C ALA A 27 4.40 -5.49 -9.30
N LEU A 28 3.49 -6.15 -10.02
CA LEU A 28 2.76 -7.34 -9.53
C LEU A 28 3.72 -8.48 -9.19
N GLY A 29 4.77 -8.67 -10.01
CA GLY A 29 5.84 -9.63 -9.73
C GLY A 29 6.57 -9.37 -8.41
N VAL A 30 6.74 -8.11 -7.98
CA VAL A 30 7.29 -7.77 -6.66
C VAL A 30 6.33 -8.20 -5.55
N LEU A 31 5.00 -7.99 -5.69
CA LEU A 31 4.03 -8.46 -4.70
C LEU A 31 4.05 -9.99 -4.57
N ARG A 32 4.02 -10.72 -5.68
CA ARG A 32 4.04 -12.19 -5.70
C ARG A 32 5.32 -12.78 -5.11
N LYS A 33 6.49 -12.17 -5.38
CA LYS A 33 7.78 -12.67 -4.92
C LYS A 33 8.12 -12.27 -3.48
N SER A 34 7.56 -11.15 -2.98
CA SER A 34 7.91 -10.60 -1.68
C SER A 34 6.69 -10.39 -0.79
N PHE A 35 5.74 -9.51 -1.14
CA PHE A 35 4.62 -9.15 -0.27
C PHE A 35 3.81 -10.38 0.16
N TYR A 36 3.28 -11.15 -0.77
CA TYR A 36 2.43 -12.31 -0.46
C TYR A 36 3.14 -13.41 0.33
N ARG A 37 4.48 -13.40 0.35
CA ARG A 37 5.30 -14.40 1.05
C ARG A 37 5.83 -13.94 2.40
N GLN A 38 5.89 -12.64 2.67
CA GLN A 38 6.62 -12.10 3.83
C GLN A 38 5.81 -11.09 4.65
N GLU A 39 4.77 -10.47 4.06
CA GLU A 39 3.90 -9.57 4.80
C GLU A 39 3.06 -10.36 5.81
N ALA A 40 2.87 -9.82 7.03
CA ALA A 40 2.34 -10.59 8.14
C ALA A 40 0.91 -11.13 7.91
N ALA A 41 -0.02 -10.31 7.42
CA ALA A 41 -1.38 -10.76 7.16
C ALA A 41 -1.40 -11.76 5.99
N SER A 42 -0.62 -11.52 4.94
CA SER A 42 -0.45 -12.42 3.79
C SER A 42 0.07 -13.81 4.22
N VAL A 43 1.03 -13.82 5.15
CA VAL A 43 1.56 -15.08 5.75
C VAL A 43 0.49 -15.76 6.59
N ALA A 44 -0.23 -15.03 7.43
CA ALA A 44 -1.25 -15.57 8.32
C ALA A 44 -2.38 -16.24 7.53
N VAL A 45 -2.87 -15.61 6.46
CA VAL A 45 -3.93 -16.19 5.62
C VAL A 45 -3.41 -17.24 4.63
N GLY A 46 -2.08 -17.31 4.43
CA GLY A 46 -1.45 -18.29 3.54
C GLY A 46 -1.66 -17.99 2.04
N ILE A 47 -1.79 -16.71 1.64
CA ILE A 47 -2.12 -16.32 0.28
C ILE A 47 -1.14 -16.85 -0.77
N ALA A 48 0.17 -16.90 -0.44
CA ALA A 48 1.20 -17.40 -1.34
C ALA A 48 1.12 -18.92 -1.66
N LYS A 49 0.17 -19.65 -1.04
CA LYS A 49 -0.08 -21.07 -1.28
C LYS A 49 -1.27 -21.32 -2.21
N ASP A 50 -1.91 -20.25 -2.69
CA ASP A 50 -3.12 -20.32 -3.50
C ASP A 50 -2.99 -19.29 -4.64
N ASP A 51 -2.65 -19.78 -5.84
CA ASP A 51 -2.42 -18.94 -7.02
C ASP A 51 -3.68 -18.15 -7.42
N GLU A 52 -4.87 -18.76 -7.31
CA GLU A 52 -6.13 -18.08 -7.61
C GLU A 52 -6.43 -16.97 -6.58
N ALA A 53 -6.05 -17.16 -5.31
CA ALA A 53 -6.17 -16.09 -4.31
C ALA A 53 -5.21 -14.93 -4.60
N MET A 54 -3.98 -15.21 -5.06
CA MET A 54 -3.06 -14.17 -5.50
C MET A 54 -3.63 -13.42 -6.72
N ASP A 55 -4.25 -14.12 -7.69
CA ASP A 55 -4.88 -13.52 -8.85
C ASP A 55 -6.02 -12.56 -8.45
N GLU A 56 -6.87 -12.96 -7.50
CA GLU A 56 -7.95 -12.10 -7.00
C GLU A 56 -7.42 -10.79 -6.36
N ILE A 57 -6.32 -10.87 -5.60
CA ILE A 57 -5.70 -9.67 -5.03
C ILE A 57 -4.99 -8.85 -6.12
N ASP A 58 -4.31 -9.48 -7.07
CA ASP A 58 -3.69 -8.77 -8.20
C ASP A 58 -4.73 -8.01 -9.02
N ASP A 59 -5.93 -8.56 -9.23
CA ASP A 59 -7.01 -7.87 -9.95
C ASP A 59 -7.47 -6.62 -9.17
N PHE A 60 -7.55 -6.69 -7.85
CA PHE A 60 -7.80 -5.51 -7.04
C PHE A 60 -6.65 -4.49 -7.15
N VAL A 61 -5.40 -4.93 -7.04
CA VAL A 61 -4.22 -4.07 -7.16
C VAL A 61 -4.18 -3.37 -8.53
N LYS A 62 -4.58 -4.04 -9.62
CA LYS A 62 -4.72 -3.42 -10.95
C LYS A 62 -5.74 -2.29 -10.96
N THR A 63 -6.84 -2.39 -10.19
CA THR A 63 -7.80 -1.28 -10.06
C THR A 63 -7.19 -0.11 -9.32
N VAL A 64 -6.47 -0.37 -8.23
CA VAL A 64 -5.72 0.65 -7.46
C VAL A 64 -4.67 1.35 -8.32
N ALA A 65 -3.95 0.60 -9.16
CA ALA A 65 -2.93 1.16 -10.07
C ALA A 65 -3.49 2.23 -11.03
N LYS A 66 -4.76 2.10 -11.44
CA LYS A 66 -5.43 3.06 -12.34
C LYS A 66 -5.77 4.40 -11.69
N GLU A 67 -5.65 4.54 -10.38
CA GLU A 67 -5.87 5.82 -9.69
C GLU A 67 -4.75 6.85 -9.92
N GLY A 68 -3.64 6.45 -10.57
CA GLY A 68 -2.56 7.35 -10.99
C GLY A 68 -1.67 7.86 -9.85
N VAL A 69 -1.70 7.21 -8.68
CA VAL A 69 -0.93 7.60 -7.49
C VAL A 69 0.07 6.53 -7.02
N SER A 70 0.16 5.40 -7.72
CA SER A 70 1.08 4.31 -7.38
C SER A 70 2.49 4.59 -7.87
N LEU A 71 3.49 4.08 -7.14
CA LEU A 71 4.91 4.33 -7.34
C LEU A 71 5.70 3.04 -7.44
N ILE A 72 6.78 3.08 -8.20
CA ILE A 72 7.78 2.01 -8.30
C ILE A 72 9.18 2.50 -8.00
N ALA A 73 10.02 1.58 -7.56
CA ALA A 73 11.47 1.71 -7.54
C ALA A 73 12.05 0.83 -8.65
N LEU A 74 12.77 1.45 -9.59
CA LEU A 74 13.35 0.81 -10.76
C LEU A 74 14.86 0.72 -10.63
N ASP A 75 15.43 -0.45 -10.80
CA ASP A 75 16.89 -0.62 -10.92
C ASP A 75 17.32 -0.17 -12.32
N LYS A 76 18.12 0.90 -12.40
CA LYS A 76 18.57 1.50 -13.66
C LYS A 76 19.45 0.57 -14.50
N LYS A 77 20.18 -0.34 -13.86
CA LYS A 77 21.09 -1.25 -14.55
C LYS A 77 20.33 -2.37 -15.26
N THR A 78 19.31 -2.90 -14.60
CA THR A 78 18.56 -4.07 -15.09
C THR A 78 17.23 -3.71 -15.72
N ASN A 79 16.78 -2.45 -15.55
CA ASN A 79 15.45 -1.97 -15.91
C ASN A 79 14.33 -2.81 -15.26
N ALA A 80 14.59 -3.37 -14.08
CA ALA A 80 13.64 -4.20 -13.34
C ALA A 80 13.03 -3.45 -12.17
N VAL A 81 11.73 -3.66 -11.94
CA VAL A 81 11.05 -3.16 -10.75
C VAL A 81 11.56 -3.93 -9.53
N CYS A 82 12.12 -3.22 -8.57
CA CYS A 82 12.69 -3.79 -7.35
C CYS A 82 11.94 -3.43 -6.06
N GLY A 83 11.01 -2.47 -6.14
CA GLY A 83 10.13 -2.08 -5.05
C GLY A 83 8.87 -1.40 -5.57
N VAL A 84 7.79 -1.44 -4.78
CA VAL A 84 6.49 -0.87 -5.14
C VAL A 84 5.81 -0.25 -3.93
N ALA A 85 5.05 0.82 -4.18
CA ALA A 85 4.02 1.35 -3.30
C ALA A 85 2.74 1.51 -4.13
N PHE A 86 1.82 0.55 -4.03
CA PHE A 86 0.48 0.74 -4.58
C PHE A 86 -0.29 1.62 -3.60
N ASN A 87 -0.58 2.80 -4.04
CA ASN A 87 -1.27 3.84 -3.27
C ASN A 87 -2.71 3.97 -3.75
N LYS A 88 -3.62 4.22 -2.82
CA LYS A 88 -5.04 4.44 -3.08
C LYS A 88 -5.50 5.78 -2.52
N LEU A 89 -6.36 6.49 -3.25
CA LEU A 89 -7.07 7.64 -2.72
C LEU A 89 -8.35 7.18 -2.02
N GLN A 90 -8.42 7.40 -0.71
CA GLN A 90 -9.58 7.11 0.11
C GLN A 90 -10.36 8.39 0.36
N ALA A 91 -11.51 8.56 -0.30
CA ALA A 91 -12.43 9.64 -0.02
C ALA A 91 -13.35 9.28 1.16
N LYS A 92 -13.60 10.26 2.02
CA LYS A 92 -14.57 10.13 3.10
C LYS A 92 -15.95 9.85 2.53
N LYS A 93 -16.55 8.75 2.96
CA LYS A 93 -17.89 8.37 2.51
C LYS A 93 -18.96 9.08 3.34
N THR A 94 -20.05 9.43 2.69
CA THR A 94 -21.21 10.01 3.35
C THR A 94 -22.30 8.94 3.55
N GLY A 95 -22.86 8.86 4.76
CA GLY A 95 -23.93 7.91 5.08
C GLY A 95 -23.44 6.48 5.32
N ASP A 96 -24.34 5.49 5.15
CA ASP A 96 -24.11 4.07 5.45
C ASP A 96 -23.46 3.30 4.28
N GLU A 97 -22.66 3.97 3.43
CA GLU A 97 -21.98 3.28 2.34
C GLU A 97 -20.92 2.31 2.87
N ALA A 98 -21.00 1.06 2.40
CA ALA A 98 -20.00 0.06 2.73
C ALA A 98 -18.62 0.47 2.23
N SER A 99 -17.57 0.17 3.01
CA SER A 99 -16.18 0.41 2.61
C SER A 99 -15.84 -0.34 1.33
N ASP A 100 -14.83 0.13 0.59
CA ASP A 100 -14.36 -0.57 -0.61
C ASP A 100 -13.85 -1.97 -0.25
N PHE A 101 -13.18 -2.10 0.90
CA PHE A 101 -12.74 -3.39 1.44
C PHE A 101 -13.91 -4.32 1.74
N HIS A 102 -14.99 -3.81 2.32
CA HIS A 102 -16.17 -4.63 2.58
C HIS A 102 -16.75 -5.18 1.28
N ARG A 103 -16.98 -4.31 0.27
CA ARG A 103 -17.49 -4.71 -1.04
C ARG A 103 -16.56 -5.72 -1.73
N LEU A 104 -15.24 -5.49 -1.65
CA LEU A 104 -14.26 -6.40 -2.22
C LEU A 104 -14.28 -7.77 -1.52
N SER A 105 -14.40 -7.80 -0.19
CA SER A 105 -14.47 -9.06 0.56
C SER A 105 -15.67 -9.92 0.17
N GLU A 106 -16.77 -9.31 -0.28
CA GLU A 106 -17.98 -10.04 -0.72
C GLU A 106 -17.79 -10.70 -2.09
N ILE A 107 -16.97 -10.13 -2.97
CA ILE A 107 -16.70 -10.68 -4.31
C ILE A 107 -15.53 -11.66 -4.34
N CYS A 108 -14.62 -11.63 -3.38
CA CYS A 108 -13.54 -12.61 -3.26
C CYS A 108 -14.11 -14.02 -3.06
N ARG A 109 -13.66 -14.96 -3.89
CA ARG A 109 -14.09 -16.38 -3.87
C ARG A 109 -13.14 -17.24 -3.03
N ARG A 110 -11.84 -16.91 -3.09
CA ARG A 110 -10.80 -17.69 -2.40
C ARG A 110 -10.68 -17.26 -0.94
N PRO A 111 -10.73 -18.20 0.03
CA PRO A 111 -10.66 -17.86 1.45
C PRO A 111 -9.45 -17.00 1.84
N PRO A 112 -8.20 -17.29 1.37
CA PRO A 112 -7.05 -16.45 1.73
C PRO A 112 -7.18 -15.01 1.26
N ALA A 113 -7.70 -14.76 0.04
CA ALA A 113 -7.94 -13.41 -0.47
C ALA A 113 -9.03 -12.71 0.34
N LYS A 114 -10.15 -13.39 0.58
CA LYS A 114 -11.25 -12.86 1.40
C LYS A 114 -10.81 -12.50 2.81
N ASP A 115 -10.04 -13.35 3.48
CA ASP A 115 -9.56 -13.11 4.85
C ASP A 115 -8.53 -11.98 4.91
N LEU A 116 -7.67 -11.83 3.88
CA LEU A 116 -6.74 -10.70 3.77
C LEU A 116 -7.52 -9.37 3.67
N ILE A 117 -8.53 -9.31 2.81
CA ILE A 117 -9.35 -8.10 2.65
C ILE A 117 -10.17 -7.80 3.92
N LYS A 118 -10.71 -8.83 4.58
CA LYS A 118 -11.40 -8.66 5.88
C LYS A 118 -10.47 -8.15 6.98
N PHE A 119 -9.19 -8.56 6.97
CA PHE A 119 -8.20 -8.01 7.87
C PHE A 119 -8.03 -6.51 7.65
N MET A 120 -7.88 -6.06 6.39
CA MET A 120 -7.74 -4.66 6.03
C MET A 120 -9.00 -3.85 6.45
N ASP A 121 -10.20 -4.33 6.08
CA ASP A 121 -11.48 -3.71 6.47
C ASP A 121 -11.64 -3.60 7.99
N LYS A 122 -11.27 -4.65 8.72
CA LYS A 122 -11.35 -4.65 10.19
C LYS A 122 -10.34 -3.70 10.81
N ALA A 123 -9.12 -3.60 10.28
CA ALA A 123 -8.11 -2.67 10.78
C ALA A 123 -8.51 -1.21 10.53
N ASP A 124 -9.04 -0.91 9.34
CA ASP A 124 -9.53 0.42 8.97
C ASP A 124 -10.66 0.90 9.90
N LYS A 125 -11.56 0.03 10.29
CA LYS A 125 -12.67 0.33 11.20
C LYS A 125 -12.28 0.56 12.68
N GLN A 126 -11.02 0.33 13.06
CA GLN A 126 -10.59 0.51 14.46
C GLN A 126 -10.32 1.97 14.83
N THR A 127 -10.22 2.86 13.85
CA THR A 127 -9.99 4.29 14.07
C THR A 127 -10.55 5.10 12.90
N ASP A 128 -11.13 6.26 13.21
CA ASP A 128 -11.58 7.21 12.20
C ASP A 128 -10.43 8.14 11.83
N LEU A 129 -9.63 7.74 10.82
CA LEU A 129 -8.53 8.54 10.32
C LEU A 129 -9.00 9.86 9.70
N PHE A 130 -10.19 9.91 9.11
CA PHE A 130 -10.72 11.14 8.52
C PHE A 130 -10.98 12.18 9.62
N ALA A 131 -11.54 11.76 10.75
CA ALA A 131 -11.73 12.65 11.90
C ALA A 131 -10.40 13.05 12.56
N LEU A 132 -9.45 12.10 12.71
CA LEU A 132 -8.13 12.37 13.31
C LEU A 132 -7.29 13.34 12.49
N CYS A 133 -7.39 13.27 11.16
CA CYS A 133 -6.64 14.13 10.25
C CYS A 133 -7.39 15.39 9.84
N GLU A 134 -8.67 15.55 10.25
CA GLU A 134 -9.59 16.59 9.77
C GLU A 134 -9.59 16.63 8.21
N ALA A 135 -9.68 15.45 7.59
CA ALA A 135 -9.50 15.24 6.16
C ALA A 135 -10.74 14.66 5.49
N ASP A 136 -10.99 15.04 4.25
CA ASP A 136 -12.02 14.43 3.39
C ASP A 136 -11.43 13.41 2.42
N CYS A 137 -10.10 13.40 2.25
CA CYS A 137 -9.38 12.41 1.45
C CYS A 137 -8.03 12.05 2.08
N LEU A 138 -7.69 10.75 2.05
CA LEU A 138 -6.41 10.20 2.48
C LEU A 138 -5.71 9.53 1.29
N LEU A 139 -4.38 9.61 1.23
CA LEU A 139 -3.58 8.74 0.38
C LEU A 139 -3.11 7.56 1.23
N GLU A 140 -3.65 6.37 1.01
CA GLU A 140 -3.23 5.15 1.68
C GLU A 140 -2.12 4.46 0.92
N ILE A 141 -1.00 4.17 1.58
CA ILE A 141 0.03 3.26 1.08
C ILE A 141 -0.45 1.83 1.38
N MET A 142 -1.17 1.24 0.44
CA MET A 142 -1.90 -0.01 0.64
C MET A 142 -1.00 -1.25 0.55
N PHE A 143 -0.15 -1.33 -0.50
CA PHE A 143 0.78 -2.43 -0.69
C PHE A 143 2.19 -1.89 -0.88
N LEU A 144 3.01 -1.99 0.17
CA LEU A 144 4.41 -1.56 0.17
C LEU A 144 5.32 -2.80 0.19
N SER A 145 6.14 -2.97 -0.84
CA SER A 145 7.03 -4.11 -0.94
C SER A 145 8.37 -3.78 -1.61
N THR A 146 9.39 -4.54 -1.25
CA THR A 146 10.72 -4.50 -1.89
C THR A 146 11.20 -5.93 -2.04
N LEU A 147 11.78 -6.28 -3.19
CA LEU A 147 12.38 -7.59 -3.41
C LEU A 147 13.49 -7.86 -2.38
N GLU A 148 13.61 -9.09 -1.94
CA GLU A 148 14.52 -9.48 -0.86
C GLU A 148 15.98 -9.14 -1.16
N ASN A 149 16.44 -9.37 -2.38
CA ASN A 149 17.80 -9.04 -2.85
C ASN A 149 18.08 -7.52 -2.91
N TYR A 150 17.05 -6.68 -2.77
CA TYR A 150 17.15 -5.22 -2.64
C TYR A 150 16.87 -4.74 -1.21
N GLY A 151 16.75 -5.66 -0.27
CA GLY A 151 16.48 -5.36 1.14
C GLY A 151 17.57 -4.48 1.77
N ASN A 152 17.21 -3.76 2.85
CA ASN A 152 18.09 -2.89 3.64
C ASN A 152 18.76 -1.72 2.89
N ARG A 153 18.33 -1.41 1.66
CA ARG A 153 18.79 -0.26 0.86
C ARG A 153 17.94 0.99 1.03
N GLY A 154 17.00 1.01 1.97
CA GLY A 154 16.11 2.15 2.23
C GLY A 154 14.99 2.35 1.20
N ILE A 155 14.80 1.44 0.25
CA ILE A 155 13.84 1.57 -0.88
C ILE A 155 12.41 1.79 -0.36
N ALA A 156 11.93 0.96 0.55
CA ALA A 156 10.58 1.11 1.10
C ALA A 156 10.39 2.45 1.85
N THR A 157 11.40 2.90 2.59
CA THR A 157 11.37 4.22 3.25
C THR A 157 11.27 5.33 2.21
N LYS A 158 12.06 5.26 1.14
CA LYS A 158 12.04 6.26 0.07
C LYS A 158 10.71 6.25 -0.70
N LEU A 159 10.10 5.10 -0.93
CA LEU A 159 8.76 5.00 -1.51
C LEU A 159 7.72 5.72 -0.63
N CYS A 160 7.76 5.56 0.70
CA CYS A 160 6.89 6.30 1.61
C CYS A 160 7.15 7.82 1.57
N GLU A 161 8.42 8.25 1.56
CA GLU A 161 8.77 9.69 1.40
C GLU A 161 8.23 10.26 0.09
N VAL A 162 8.36 9.50 -1.01
CA VAL A 162 7.86 9.91 -2.32
C VAL A 162 6.33 9.93 -2.36
N SER A 163 5.64 8.99 -1.68
CA SER A 163 4.18 9.01 -1.55
C SER A 163 3.70 10.27 -0.82
N VAL A 164 4.38 10.68 0.25
CA VAL A 164 4.10 11.95 0.95
C VAL A 164 4.35 13.15 0.02
N ARG A 165 5.44 13.14 -0.74
CA ARG A 165 5.75 14.20 -1.72
C ARG A 165 4.71 14.26 -2.82
N LEU A 166 4.26 13.12 -3.33
CA LEU A 166 3.18 13.03 -4.33
C LEU A 166 1.89 13.65 -3.79
N ALA A 167 1.48 13.26 -2.57
CA ALA A 167 0.28 13.81 -1.93
C ALA A 167 0.36 15.34 -1.77
N LYS A 168 1.52 15.86 -1.32
CA LYS A 168 1.76 17.32 -1.25
C LYS A 168 1.66 17.98 -2.63
N THR A 169 2.21 17.37 -3.66
CA THR A 169 2.12 17.91 -5.03
C THR A 169 0.67 17.96 -5.51
N LEU A 170 -0.12 16.90 -5.29
CA LEU A 170 -1.56 16.90 -5.64
C LEU A 170 -2.32 18.00 -4.89
N ARG A 171 -1.97 18.27 -3.64
CA ARG A 171 -2.66 19.27 -2.81
C ARG A 171 -2.30 20.71 -3.16
N TYR A 172 -1.02 21.01 -3.42
CA TYR A 172 -0.52 22.38 -3.51
C TYR A 172 -0.12 22.83 -4.92
N ASP A 173 0.11 21.90 -5.83
CA ASP A 173 0.45 22.18 -7.23
C ASP A 173 -0.77 21.88 -8.13
N ARG A 174 -1.58 22.92 -8.36
CA ARG A 174 -2.80 22.82 -9.16
C ARG A 174 -2.58 22.66 -10.66
N GLU A 175 -1.36 22.92 -11.13
CA GLU A 175 -0.96 22.69 -12.52
C GLU A 175 -0.49 21.24 -12.75
N ASN A 176 -0.35 20.45 -11.67
CA ASN A 176 0.04 19.06 -11.78
C ASN A 176 -1.08 18.23 -12.43
N VAL A 177 -0.70 17.44 -13.41
CA VAL A 177 -1.61 16.51 -14.10
C VAL A 177 -1.45 15.12 -13.50
N LYS A 178 -2.55 14.56 -12.97
CA LYS A 178 -2.62 13.16 -12.56
C LYS A 178 -2.95 12.30 -13.79
N GLN A 179 -2.21 11.22 -13.98
CA GLN A 179 -2.41 10.29 -15.11
C GLN A 179 -2.56 8.88 -14.57
N ASP A 180 -3.43 8.08 -15.18
CA ASP A 180 -3.47 6.64 -14.94
C ASP A 180 -2.24 5.94 -15.53
N ILE A 181 -2.17 4.60 -15.34
CA ILE A 181 -1.05 3.81 -15.83
C ILE A 181 -0.91 3.80 -17.36
N ASP A 182 -1.99 4.07 -18.10
CA ASP A 182 -2.03 4.14 -19.56
C ASP A 182 -1.74 5.56 -20.08
N GLY A 183 -1.56 6.53 -19.14
CA GLY A 183 -1.27 7.93 -19.41
C GLY A 183 -2.47 8.78 -19.75
N LYS A 184 -3.66 8.29 -19.49
CA LYS A 184 -4.87 9.09 -19.58
C LYS A 184 -4.90 10.08 -18.42
N GLU A 185 -5.18 11.34 -18.73
CA GLU A 185 -5.38 12.37 -17.71
C GLU A 185 -6.59 12.05 -16.84
N LEU A 186 -6.41 12.21 -15.53
CA LEU A 186 -7.41 12.01 -14.50
C LEU A 186 -7.71 13.33 -13.81
N ASP A 187 -8.93 13.47 -13.28
CA ASP A 187 -9.27 14.58 -12.40
C ASP A 187 -8.36 14.58 -11.17
N LEU A 188 -7.96 15.76 -10.71
CA LEU A 188 -7.14 15.88 -9.49
C LEU A 188 -7.90 15.42 -8.25
N GLU A 189 -9.20 15.66 -8.20
CA GLU A 189 -10.07 15.22 -7.11
C GLU A 189 -10.21 13.67 -7.08
N PRO A 190 -10.37 13.07 -5.89
CA PRO A 190 -10.25 13.72 -4.58
C PRO A 190 -8.79 14.03 -4.25
N ILE A 191 -8.56 15.14 -3.52
CA ILE A 191 -7.23 15.63 -3.16
C ILE A 191 -6.85 15.15 -1.76
N PRO A 192 -5.75 14.42 -1.56
CA PRO A 192 -5.38 13.91 -0.26
C PRO A 192 -4.89 15.04 0.68
N GLU A 193 -5.26 14.93 1.96
CA GLU A 193 -4.91 15.86 3.04
C GLU A 193 -4.00 15.22 4.07
N ALA A 194 -3.93 13.89 4.06
CA ALA A 194 -2.97 13.13 4.84
C ALA A 194 -2.56 11.87 4.07
N VAL A 195 -1.45 11.27 4.49
CA VAL A 195 -0.99 9.96 4.03
C VAL A 195 -1.10 8.98 5.17
N CYS A 196 -1.58 7.76 4.92
CA CYS A 196 -1.68 6.71 5.94
C CYS A 196 -1.15 5.37 5.44
N ALA A 197 -0.87 4.47 6.37
CA ALA A 197 -0.48 3.10 6.08
C ALA A 197 -0.80 2.16 7.26
N LEU A 198 -1.07 0.90 6.94
CA LEU A 198 -1.15 -0.20 7.89
C LEU A 198 0.20 -0.94 7.92
N PHE A 199 1.01 -0.70 8.95
CA PHE A 199 2.33 -1.33 9.10
C PHE A 199 2.24 -2.62 9.91
N THR A 200 2.36 -3.75 9.23
CA THR A 200 2.08 -5.09 9.77
C THR A 200 3.32 -5.83 10.29
N ALA A 201 4.51 -5.27 10.15
CA ALA A 201 5.75 -5.92 10.57
C ALA A 201 6.72 -4.97 11.28
N PRO A 202 7.64 -5.48 12.14
CA PRO A 202 8.65 -4.64 12.78
C PRO A 202 9.48 -3.81 11.80
N ARG A 203 9.69 -4.33 10.57
CA ARG A 203 10.44 -3.61 9.52
C ARG A 203 9.66 -2.39 9.00
N SER A 204 8.37 -2.55 8.70
CA SER A 204 7.52 -1.45 8.21
C SER A 204 7.25 -0.41 9.29
N ARG A 205 6.99 -0.81 10.55
CA ARG A 205 6.84 0.11 11.69
C ARG A 205 8.09 0.97 11.96
N ARG A 206 9.30 0.49 11.58
CA ARG A 206 10.52 1.33 11.62
C ARG A 206 10.50 2.44 10.58
N ILE A 207 9.79 2.27 9.46
CA ILE A 207 9.62 3.31 8.44
C ILE A 207 8.83 4.48 9.04
N GLY A 208 7.64 4.20 9.62
CA GLY A 208 6.82 5.22 10.26
C GLY A 208 7.59 6.02 11.31
N ARG A 209 8.30 5.33 12.22
CA ARG A 209 9.17 6.01 13.21
C ARG A 209 10.25 6.88 12.57
N ARG A 210 10.92 6.40 11.51
CA ARG A 210 11.98 7.16 10.83
C ARG A 210 11.42 8.40 10.15
N LEU A 211 10.20 8.34 9.65
CA LEU A 211 9.53 9.43 8.96
C LEU A 211 8.67 10.30 9.89
N ASN A 212 8.72 10.04 11.20
CA ASN A 212 7.95 10.75 12.24
C ASN A 212 6.44 10.70 11.98
N TRP A 213 5.93 9.54 11.54
CA TRP A 213 4.50 9.32 11.40
C TRP A 213 3.86 9.11 12.77
N THR A 214 2.61 9.53 12.91
CA THR A 214 1.82 9.37 14.13
C THR A 214 1.11 8.03 14.11
N ILE A 215 1.21 7.27 15.22
CA ILE A 215 0.44 6.03 15.41
C ILE A 215 -0.99 6.42 15.82
N ALA A 216 -1.97 6.09 14.99
CA ALA A 216 -3.39 6.26 15.28
C ALA A 216 -3.90 5.17 16.24
N VAL A 217 -3.56 3.91 15.93
CA VAL A 217 -3.96 2.75 16.74
C VAL A 217 -2.96 1.60 16.59
N THR A 218 -2.82 0.82 17.67
CA THR A 218 -2.06 -0.44 17.69
C THR A 218 -3.02 -1.60 17.90
N LEU A 219 -2.97 -2.61 17.03
CA LEU A 219 -3.90 -3.72 16.99
C LEU A 219 -3.15 -5.04 17.13
N GLY A 220 -3.45 -5.81 18.16
CA GLY A 220 -2.87 -7.13 18.36
C GLY A 220 -3.40 -8.13 17.31
N TYR A 221 -2.55 -9.07 16.90
CA TYR A 221 -2.94 -10.08 15.92
C TYR A 221 -3.91 -11.14 16.43
N GLU A 222 -4.19 -11.17 17.73
CA GLU A 222 -5.19 -12.02 18.37
C GLU A 222 -6.63 -11.67 18.03
N ILE A 223 -6.89 -10.43 17.56
CA ILE A 223 -8.24 -10.00 17.17
C ILE A 223 -8.60 -10.34 15.72
N PHE A 224 -7.64 -10.73 14.88
CA PHE A 224 -7.84 -11.10 13.48
C PHE A 224 -7.82 -12.63 13.34
N PHE A 225 -8.67 -13.16 12.47
CA PHE A 225 -8.86 -14.61 12.36
C PHE A 225 -8.82 -15.06 10.89
N THR A 226 -8.29 -16.27 10.68
CA THR A 226 -8.39 -17.04 9.45
C THR A 226 -8.60 -18.51 9.79
N ASN A 227 -9.49 -19.19 9.09
CA ASN A 227 -9.84 -20.60 9.36
C ASN A 227 -10.18 -20.88 10.83
N GLY A 228 -10.80 -19.94 11.54
CA GLY A 228 -11.18 -20.05 12.96
C GLY A 228 -10.04 -19.86 13.96
N GLU A 229 -8.82 -19.56 13.50
CA GLU A 229 -7.64 -19.37 14.33
C GLU A 229 -7.14 -17.92 14.26
N PRO A 230 -6.63 -17.36 15.37
CA PRO A 230 -6.09 -16.00 15.38
C PRO A 230 -4.80 -15.89 14.56
N PHE A 231 -4.58 -14.74 13.91
CA PHE A 231 -3.37 -14.50 13.12
C PHE A 231 -2.08 -14.67 13.94
N SER A 232 -2.12 -14.36 15.24
CA SER A 232 -1.00 -14.54 16.16
C SER A 232 -0.45 -15.98 16.21
N LYS A 233 -1.26 -16.98 15.84
CA LYS A 233 -0.85 -18.39 15.77
C LYS A 233 0.09 -18.67 14.59
N PHE A 234 -0.01 -17.90 13.52
CA PHE A 234 0.73 -18.09 12.26
C PHE A 234 1.96 -17.20 12.14
N LEU A 235 2.13 -16.25 13.06
CA LEU A 235 3.17 -15.23 13.00
C LEU A 235 4.28 -15.47 14.04
N PRO A 236 5.51 -15.00 13.76
CA PRO A 236 6.60 -15.06 14.73
C PRO A 236 6.25 -14.36 16.04
N SER A 237 6.75 -14.86 17.18
CA SER A 237 6.46 -14.34 18.52
C SER A 237 6.91 -12.88 18.76
N ASP A 238 7.81 -12.36 17.93
CA ASP A 238 8.28 -10.97 17.95
C ASP A 238 7.43 -10.02 17.08
N ASN A 239 6.50 -10.56 16.27
CA ASN A 239 5.55 -9.77 15.50
C ASN A 239 4.10 -9.95 16.02
N ARG A 240 3.80 -9.29 17.15
CA ARG A 240 2.53 -9.47 17.89
C ARG A 240 1.41 -8.52 17.50
N PHE A 241 1.71 -7.44 16.77
CA PHE A 241 0.74 -6.40 16.48
C PHE A 241 1.03 -5.69 15.16
N THR A 242 0.03 -4.99 14.66
CA THR A 242 0.10 -4.04 13.55
C THR A 242 -0.21 -2.63 14.05
N THR A 243 0.21 -1.60 13.31
CA THR A 243 -0.10 -0.20 13.61
C THR A 243 -0.74 0.46 12.39
N VAL A 244 -1.80 1.23 12.61
CA VAL A 244 -2.29 2.21 11.64
C VAL A 244 -1.56 3.52 11.93
N GLU A 245 -0.87 4.04 10.95
CA GLU A 245 -0.04 5.25 11.11
C GLU A 245 -0.39 6.27 10.03
N TYR A 246 -0.25 7.56 10.34
CA TYR A 246 -0.57 8.65 9.43
C TYR A 246 0.41 9.81 9.51
N PHE A 247 0.41 10.63 8.46
CA PHE A 247 1.18 11.86 8.34
C PHE A 247 0.29 12.93 7.70
N ILE A 248 0.04 14.05 8.39
CA ILE A 248 -0.72 15.19 7.86
C ILE A 248 0.19 16.01 6.93
N ILE A 249 -0.33 16.43 5.76
CA ILE A 249 0.46 17.10 4.72
C ILE A 249 0.17 18.61 4.61
#